data_8cdc30aeb50d733294843e10fb4b879b
#
_entry.id   8cdc30aeb50d733294843e10fb4b879b
#
_cell.length_a   1.000
_cell.length_b   1.000
_cell.length_c   1.000
_cell.angle_alpha   90.00
_cell.angle_beta   90.00
_cell.angle_gamma   90.00
#
_symmetry.space_group_name_H-M   'P 1'
#
loop_
_entity.id
_entity.type
_entity.pdbx_description
1 polymer ?
#
loop_
_entity_poly.entity_id
_entity_poly.type
_entity_poly.pdbx_seq_one_letter_code
_entity_poly.pdbx_strand_id
1 'polypeptide(L)'
;CQNIKYVDYIKSKWYLGSFGVIIATIIALPIYGFFGSYHLIAVLSCGLFNLGVNSYLTLWAGAVTKVKIDLNSFKNAMGNSKAFNSKTLLLTLPQMVLPLVLYWAVSTFFGHTIGCISVGSIGILGILFKDLVLNIIIKTYKIEKYSTLSAYKETN
;
A
#
# COMPACT_ATOMS: atom_id res chain seq x y z
N CYS A 1 -4.52 -26.22 -14.53
CA CYS A 1 -4.42 -24.80 -14.12
C CYS A 1 -5.73 -24.37 -13.51
N GLN A 2 -5.77 -24.07 -12.20
CA GLN A 2 -6.96 -23.51 -11.56
C GLN A 2 -7.24 -22.11 -12.12
N ASN A 3 -8.45 -21.89 -12.56
CA ASN A 3 -8.90 -20.61 -13.12
C ASN A 3 -9.19 -19.64 -11.98
N ILE A 4 -8.13 -19.08 -11.36
CA ILE A 4 -8.26 -18.14 -10.25
C ILE A 4 -8.86 -16.84 -10.78
N LYS A 5 -10.02 -16.44 -10.25
CA LYS A 5 -10.65 -15.17 -10.60
C LYS A 5 -9.75 -14.02 -10.10
N TYR A 6 -9.48 -13.03 -10.94
CA TYR A 6 -8.69 -11.86 -10.57
C TYR A 6 -9.19 -11.16 -9.30
N VAL A 7 -10.50 -11.20 -9.09
CA VAL A 7 -11.14 -10.64 -7.89
C VAL A 7 -10.62 -11.31 -6.62
N ASP A 8 -10.57 -12.64 -6.61
CA ASP A 8 -10.15 -13.41 -5.43
C ASP A 8 -8.65 -13.23 -5.16
N TYR A 9 -7.85 -13.17 -6.23
CA TYR A 9 -6.42 -12.90 -6.13
C TYR A 9 -6.12 -11.53 -5.51
N ILE A 10 -6.79 -10.47 -5.98
CA ILE A 10 -6.55 -9.11 -5.48
C ILE A 10 -7.08 -8.96 -4.06
N LYS A 11 -8.25 -9.53 -3.76
CA LYS A 11 -8.79 -9.55 -2.39
C LYS A 11 -7.86 -10.27 -1.43
N SER A 12 -7.32 -11.43 -1.80
CA SER A 12 -6.37 -12.17 -0.97
C SER A 12 -5.09 -11.38 -0.69
N LYS A 13 -4.55 -10.68 -1.70
CA LYS A 13 -3.41 -9.79 -1.51
C LYS A 13 -3.72 -8.62 -0.58
N TRP A 14 -4.91 -8.02 -0.72
CA TRP A 14 -5.33 -6.96 0.16
C TRP A 14 -5.44 -7.43 1.62
N TYR A 15 -6.08 -8.59 1.84
CA TYR A 15 -6.19 -9.18 3.19
C TYR A 15 -4.83 -9.47 3.80
N LEU A 16 -3.89 -10.04 3.03
CA LEU A 16 -2.55 -10.33 3.51
C LEU A 16 -1.80 -9.05 3.92
N GLY A 17 -1.85 -8.01 3.09
CA GLY A 17 -1.25 -6.72 3.41
C GLY A 17 -1.89 -6.06 4.63
N SER A 18 -3.23 -6.07 4.70
CA SER A 18 -3.98 -5.52 5.83
C SER A 18 -3.67 -6.24 7.14
N PHE A 19 -3.54 -7.56 7.11
CA PHE A 19 -3.15 -8.35 8.27
C PHE A 19 -1.77 -7.97 8.80
N GLY A 20 -0.80 -7.78 7.89
CA GLY A 20 0.53 -7.30 8.26
C GLY A 20 0.51 -5.91 8.92
N VAL A 21 -0.28 -4.97 8.40
CA VAL A 21 -0.45 -3.63 8.98
C VAL A 21 -1.10 -3.70 10.38
N ILE A 22 -2.11 -4.54 10.56
CA ILE A 22 -2.78 -4.73 11.87
C ILE A 22 -1.78 -5.24 12.90
N ILE A 23 -1.03 -6.29 12.58
CA ILE A 23 -0.01 -6.84 13.49
C ILE A 23 1.04 -5.79 13.84
N ALA A 24 1.58 -5.09 12.84
CA ALA A 24 2.58 -4.04 13.05
C ALA A 24 2.03 -2.92 13.96
N THR A 25 0.78 -2.51 13.77
CA THR A 25 0.12 -1.50 14.60
C THR A 25 -0.06 -1.99 16.05
N ILE A 26 -0.50 -3.24 16.24
CA ILE A 26 -0.67 -3.84 17.59
C ILE A 26 0.67 -3.90 18.33
N ILE A 27 1.76 -4.25 17.65
CA ILE A 27 3.10 -4.28 18.26
C ILE A 27 3.61 -2.88 18.57
N ALA A 28 3.32 -1.90 17.70
CA ALA A 28 3.77 -0.52 17.89
C ALA A 28 3.04 0.18 19.05
N LEU A 29 1.75 -0.11 19.28
CA LEU A 29 0.95 0.56 20.30
C LEU A 29 1.56 0.53 21.71
N PRO A 30 1.98 -0.61 22.29
CA PRO A 30 2.59 -0.62 23.61
C PRO A 30 3.92 0.12 23.65
N ILE A 31 4.72 0.03 22.58
CA ILE A 31 6.04 0.70 22.50
C ILE A 31 5.86 2.21 22.56
N TYR A 32 4.98 2.75 21.72
CA TYR A 32 4.74 4.19 21.65
C TYR A 32 3.85 4.71 22.77
N GLY A 33 3.09 3.84 23.44
CA GLY A 33 2.28 4.19 24.62
C GLY A 33 3.10 4.71 25.79
N PHE A 34 4.34 4.26 25.94
CA PHE A 34 5.26 4.76 26.97
C PHE A 34 5.66 6.23 26.75
N PHE A 35 5.56 6.74 25.54
CA PHE A 35 5.94 8.12 25.19
C PHE A 35 4.78 9.11 25.32
N GLY A 36 3.57 8.64 25.63
CA GLY A 36 2.40 9.46 25.90
C GLY A 36 1.25 9.31 24.89
N SER A 37 0.10 9.85 25.27
CA SER A 37 -1.17 9.69 24.53
C SER A 37 -1.13 10.25 23.09
N TYR A 38 -0.36 11.31 22.85
CA TYR A 38 -0.18 11.86 21.51
C TYR A 38 0.41 10.82 20.55
N HIS A 39 1.42 10.07 21.00
CA HIS A 39 2.08 9.04 20.17
C HIS A 39 1.16 7.86 19.88
N LEU A 40 0.27 7.51 20.82
CA LEU A 40 -0.77 6.50 20.58
C LEU A 40 -1.72 6.93 19.46
N ILE A 41 -2.20 8.17 19.50
CA ILE A 41 -3.08 8.72 18.47
C ILE A 41 -2.36 8.71 17.10
N ALA A 42 -1.09 9.11 17.06
CA ALA A 42 -0.30 9.13 15.85
C ALA A 42 -0.14 7.72 15.25
N VAL A 43 0.19 6.71 16.06
CA VAL A 43 0.34 5.31 15.62
C VAL A 43 -0.97 4.74 15.11
N LEU A 44 -2.08 4.96 15.83
CA LEU A 44 -3.40 4.52 15.40
C LEU A 44 -3.82 5.18 14.07
N SER A 45 -3.64 6.49 13.96
CA SER A 45 -3.97 7.23 12.73
C SER A 45 -3.14 6.76 11.53
N CYS A 46 -1.85 6.51 11.74
CA CYS A 46 -0.96 5.97 10.73
C CYS A 46 -1.35 4.54 10.32
N GLY A 47 -1.71 3.69 11.29
CA GLY A 47 -2.22 2.34 11.04
C GLY A 47 -3.50 2.35 10.19
N LEU A 48 -4.46 3.21 10.54
CA LEU A 48 -5.70 3.38 9.79
C LEU A 48 -5.45 3.89 8.36
N PHE A 49 -4.55 4.85 8.20
CA PHE A 49 -4.16 5.34 6.87
C PHE A 49 -3.50 4.25 6.03
N ASN A 50 -2.62 3.45 6.61
CA ASN A 50 -1.98 2.33 5.93
C ASN A 50 -2.98 1.27 5.50
N LEU A 51 -3.99 0.97 6.32
CA LEU A 51 -5.07 0.03 5.97
C LEU A 51 -5.97 0.57 4.86
N GLY A 52 -6.37 1.84 4.96
CA GLY A 52 -7.40 2.42 4.11
C GLY A 52 -6.91 3.06 2.82
N VAL A 53 -5.66 3.52 2.76
CA VAL A 53 -5.14 4.22 1.58
C VAL A 53 -3.90 3.54 1.04
N ASN A 54 -2.90 3.32 1.89
CA ASN A 54 -1.60 2.84 1.45
C ASN A 54 -1.66 1.42 0.88
N SER A 55 -2.50 0.54 1.45
CA SER A 55 -2.71 -0.81 0.94
C SER A 55 -3.25 -0.82 -0.50
N TYR A 56 -4.13 0.13 -0.86
CA TYR A 56 -4.66 0.25 -2.23
C TYR A 56 -3.62 0.83 -3.18
N LEU A 57 -2.86 1.84 -2.74
CA LEU A 57 -1.77 2.40 -3.55
C LEU A 57 -0.72 1.32 -3.86
N THR A 58 -0.40 0.47 -2.89
CA THR A 58 0.52 -0.66 -3.09
C THR A 58 -0.01 -1.67 -4.11
N LEU A 59 -1.30 -2.02 -4.01
CA LEU A 59 -1.95 -2.91 -4.97
C LEU A 59 -1.98 -2.30 -6.38
N TRP A 60 -2.34 -1.03 -6.48
CA TRP A 60 -2.36 -0.32 -7.76
C TRP A 60 -0.96 -0.19 -8.37
N ALA A 61 0.04 0.15 -7.55
CA ALA A 61 1.44 0.17 -7.98
C ALA A 61 1.89 -1.19 -8.53
N GLY A 62 1.49 -2.29 -7.86
CA GLY A 62 1.74 -3.65 -8.32
C GLY A 62 1.04 -4.00 -9.63
N ALA A 63 -0.10 -3.35 -9.95
CA ALA A 63 -0.78 -3.51 -11.24
C ALA A 63 -0.02 -2.84 -12.39
N VAL A 64 0.57 -1.69 -12.13
CA VAL A 64 1.24 -0.86 -13.15
C VAL A 64 2.71 -1.25 -13.33
N THR A 65 3.34 -1.82 -12.29
CA THR A 65 4.76 -2.20 -12.33
C THR A 65 4.95 -3.54 -13.06
N LYS A 66 5.56 -3.48 -14.24
CA LYS A 66 5.87 -4.64 -15.09
C LYS A 66 7.32 -5.07 -14.83
N VAL A 67 7.57 -5.80 -13.76
CA VAL A 67 8.91 -6.35 -13.48
C VAL A 67 8.88 -7.86 -13.71
N LYS A 68 9.73 -8.32 -14.63
CA LYS A 68 9.92 -9.75 -14.88
C LYS A 68 10.61 -10.36 -13.66
N ILE A 69 9.97 -11.31 -13.01
CA ILE A 69 10.56 -12.07 -11.91
C ILE A 69 11.26 -13.29 -12.53
N ASP A 70 12.58 -13.34 -12.40
CA ASP A 70 13.35 -14.51 -12.79
C ASP A 70 13.26 -15.57 -11.67
N LEU A 71 12.42 -16.58 -11.91
CA LEU A 71 12.16 -17.65 -10.96
C LEU A 71 13.36 -18.60 -10.76
N ASN A 72 14.33 -18.58 -11.68
CA ASN A 72 15.49 -19.47 -11.63
C ASN A 72 16.66 -18.90 -10.82
N SER A 73 16.61 -17.63 -10.46
CA SER A 73 17.69 -17.02 -9.69
C SER A 73 17.39 -17.01 -8.19
N PHE A 74 17.75 -18.06 -7.49
CA PHE A 74 17.70 -18.16 -6.03
C PHE A 74 18.52 -17.05 -5.33
N LYS A 75 19.48 -16.45 -6.02
CA LYS A 75 20.28 -15.32 -5.55
C LYS A 75 19.47 -14.02 -5.40
N ASN A 76 18.25 -13.96 -5.90
CA ASN A 76 17.44 -12.75 -5.94
C ASN A 76 16.48 -12.61 -4.74
N ALA A 77 16.40 -13.60 -3.87
CA ALA A 77 15.54 -13.54 -2.68
C ALA A 77 16.01 -12.47 -1.65
N MET A 78 17.29 -12.08 -1.72
CA MET A 78 17.90 -11.12 -0.79
C MET A 78 18.51 -9.88 -1.49
N GLY A 79 17.82 -9.31 -2.44
CA GLY A 79 18.21 -7.99 -2.95
C GLY A 79 18.98 -8.00 -4.24
N ASN A 80 18.31 -8.22 -5.32
CA ASN A 80 18.85 -7.89 -6.63
C ASN A 80 18.75 -6.38 -6.83
N SER A 81 19.89 -5.72 -7.03
CA SER A 81 19.96 -4.29 -7.36
C SER A 81 19.18 -3.92 -8.63
N LYS A 82 18.85 -4.91 -9.48
CA LYS A 82 17.94 -4.75 -10.63
C LYS A 82 16.46 -4.63 -10.25
N ALA A 83 16.06 -5.01 -9.03
CA ALA A 83 14.70 -4.82 -8.54
C ALA A 83 14.44 -3.36 -8.11
N PHE A 84 15.48 -2.54 -7.94
CA PHE A 84 15.37 -1.12 -7.66
C PHE A 84 15.11 -0.36 -8.97
N ASN A 85 13.90 -0.48 -9.47
CA ASN A 85 13.48 0.24 -10.66
C ASN A 85 13.02 1.64 -10.25
N SER A 86 13.53 2.68 -10.91
CA SER A 86 13.13 4.07 -10.68
C SER A 86 11.61 4.26 -10.75
N LYS A 87 10.92 3.46 -11.55
CA LYS A 87 9.45 3.44 -11.62
C LYS A 87 8.80 2.98 -10.31
N THR A 88 9.37 1.96 -9.64
CA THR A 88 8.87 1.47 -8.36
C THR A 88 9.07 2.53 -7.27
N LEU A 89 10.22 3.20 -7.27
CA LEU A 89 10.49 4.31 -6.35
C LEU A 89 9.49 5.45 -6.56
N LEU A 90 9.26 5.85 -7.81
CA LEU A 90 8.31 6.92 -8.14
C LEU A 90 6.87 6.58 -7.71
N LEU A 91 6.48 5.30 -7.78
CA LEU A 91 5.16 4.84 -7.35
C LEU A 91 5.02 4.73 -5.81
N THR A 92 6.14 4.54 -5.09
CA THR A 92 6.13 4.51 -3.61
C THR A 92 6.22 5.91 -2.99
N LEU A 93 6.72 6.90 -3.70
CA LEU A 93 6.78 8.29 -3.22
C LEU A 93 5.42 8.83 -2.75
N PRO A 94 4.31 8.71 -3.52
CA PRO A 94 3.01 9.18 -3.06
C PRO A 94 2.55 8.53 -1.75
N GLN A 95 2.92 7.29 -1.49
CA GLN A 95 2.57 6.56 -0.27
C GLN A 95 3.18 7.20 0.99
N MET A 96 4.38 7.77 0.87
CA MET A 96 5.08 8.43 1.97
C MET A 96 4.71 9.92 2.07
N VAL A 97 4.63 10.60 0.93
CA VAL A 97 4.42 12.06 0.87
C VAL A 97 2.99 12.43 1.23
N LEU A 98 2.00 11.65 0.81
CA LEU A 98 0.59 11.98 0.99
C LEU A 98 0.19 12.13 2.47
N PRO A 99 0.48 11.19 3.39
CA PRO A 99 0.16 11.37 4.79
C PRO A 99 0.92 12.52 5.44
N LEU A 100 2.17 12.79 5.01
CA LEU A 100 2.97 13.89 5.53
C LEU A 100 2.40 15.25 5.14
N VAL A 101 2.01 15.42 3.88
CA VAL A 101 1.41 16.68 3.38
C VAL A 101 0.06 16.92 4.07
N LEU A 102 -0.78 15.90 4.21
CA LEU A 102 -2.05 16.00 4.93
C LEU A 102 -1.86 16.39 6.39
N TYR A 103 -0.95 15.69 7.08
CA TYR A 103 -0.59 16.01 8.46
C TYR A 103 -0.10 17.46 8.58
N TRP A 104 0.87 17.86 7.75
CA TRP A 104 1.45 19.20 7.79
C TRP A 104 0.41 20.29 7.53
N ALA A 105 -0.41 20.12 6.50
CA ALA A 105 -1.45 21.09 6.15
C ALA A 105 -2.45 21.31 7.30
N VAL A 106 -2.93 20.22 7.94
CA VAL A 106 -3.91 20.35 9.01
C VAL A 106 -3.26 20.77 10.33
N SER A 107 -2.07 20.27 10.64
CA SER A 107 -1.38 20.57 11.90
C SER A 107 -0.98 22.06 12.01
N THR A 108 -0.72 22.72 10.89
CA THR A 108 -0.38 24.15 10.84
C THR A 108 -1.53 25.03 11.32
N PHE A 109 -2.80 24.64 11.04
CA PHE A 109 -3.97 25.44 11.40
C PHE A 109 -4.66 24.98 12.67
N PHE A 110 -4.67 23.69 12.96
CA PHE A 110 -5.49 23.08 14.01
C PHE A 110 -4.67 22.35 15.09
N GLY A 111 -3.36 22.32 14.96
CA GLY A 111 -2.47 21.67 15.91
C GLY A 111 -2.20 20.19 15.61
N HIS A 112 -1.16 19.66 16.25
CA HIS A 112 -0.60 18.36 15.93
C HIS A 112 -1.54 17.18 16.12
N THR A 113 -2.35 17.19 17.18
CA THR A 113 -3.30 16.11 17.47
C THR A 113 -4.38 16.01 16.40
N ILE A 114 -4.94 17.14 15.98
CA ILE A 114 -5.97 17.19 14.94
C ILE A 114 -5.37 16.79 13.59
N GLY A 115 -4.10 17.17 13.33
CA GLY A 115 -3.35 16.70 12.18
C GLY A 115 -3.27 15.18 12.08
N CYS A 116 -2.94 14.50 13.19
CA CYS A 116 -2.94 13.03 13.25
C CYS A 116 -4.34 12.44 13.02
N ILE A 117 -5.36 12.96 13.67
CA ILE A 117 -6.75 12.47 13.53
C ILE A 117 -7.24 12.64 12.09
N SER A 118 -6.89 13.71 11.40
CA SER A 118 -7.28 13.92 10.00
C SER A 118 -6.70 12.85 9.06
N VAL A 119 -5.44 12.46 9.25
CA VAL A 119 -4.82 11.36 8.50
C VAL A 119 -5.55 10.04 8.77
N GLY A 120 -5.87 9.74 10.02
CA GLY A 120 -6.64 8.55 10.40
C GLY A 120 -8.05 8.54 9.80
N SER A 121 -8.74 9.68 9.78
CA SER A 121 -10.09 9.81 9.21
C SER A 121 -10.11 9.50 7.70
N ILE A 122 -9.11 9.95 6.96
CA ILE A 122 -8.96 9.59 5.53
C ILE A 122 -8.72 8.09 5.38
N GLY A 123 -7.97 7.46 6.28
CA GLY A 123 -7.80 6.01 6.31
C GLY A 123 -9.13 5.28 6.52
N ILE A 124 -9.98 5.73 7.45
CA ILE A 124 -11.32 5.16 7.68
C ILE A 124 -12.19 5.29 6.43
N LEU A 125 -12.20 6.45 5.78
CA LEU A 125 -12.93 6.65 4.52
C LEU A 125 -12.44 5.67 3.45
N GLY A 126 -11.13 5.46 3.32
CA GLY A 126 -10.57 4.46 2.41
C GLY A 126 -11.08 3.04 2.69
N ILE A 127 -11.20 2.65 3.96
CA ILE A 127 -11.75 1.34 4.35
C ILE A 127 -13.24 1.24 4.00
N LEU A 128 -14.02 2.29 4.21
CA LEU A 128 -15.46 2.32 3.87
C LEU A 128 -15.68 2.17 2.37
N PHE A 129 -14.86 2.79 1.55
CA PHE A 129 -14.94 2.72 0.08
C PHE A 129 -14.13 1.57 -0.53
N LYS A 130 -13.74 0.57 0.26
CA LYS A 130 -12.89 -0.56 -0.17
C LYS A 130 -13.36 -1.22 -1.46
N ASP A 131 -14.66 -1.52 -1.59
CA ASP A 131 -15.18 -2.25 -2.74
C ASP A 131 -15.12 -1.43 -4.03
N LEU A 132 -15.35 -0.12 -3.95
CA LEU A 132 -15.19 0.79 -5.07
C LEU A 132 -13.73 0.84 -5.54
N VAL A 133 -12.80 1.03 -4.61
CA VAL A 133 -11.38 1.14 -4.92
C VAL A 133 -10.84 -0.19 -5.46
N LEU A 134 -11.20 -1.32 -4.84
CA LEU A 134 -10.79 -2.64 -5.32
C LEU A 134 -11.32 -2.92 -6.73
N ASN A 135 -12.55 -2.52 -7.05
CA ASN A 135 -13.10 -2.69 -8.40
C ASN A 135 -12.32 -1.88 -9.45
N ILE A 136 -11.89 -0.67 -9.12
CA ILE A 136 -11.04 0.16 -9.99
C ILE A 136 -9.70 -0.55 -10.22
N ILE A 137 -9.07 -1.04 -9.15
CA ILE A 137 -7.79 -1.76 -9.23
C ILE A 137 -7.94 -3.03 -10.07
N ILE A 138 -9.00 -3.82 -9.88
CA ILE A 138 -9.29 -5.02 -10.68
C ILE A 138 -9.42 -4.68 -12.17
N LYS A 139 -10.09 -3.56 -12.50
CA LYS A 139 -10.21 -3.08 -13.88
C LYS A 139 -8.84 -2.75 -14.46
N THR A 140 -7.98 -2.08 -13.71
CA THR A 140 -6.60 -1.77 -14.10
C THR A 140 -5.80 -3.05 -14.37
N TYR A 141 -5.86 -4.05 -13.48
CA TYR A 141 -5.21 -5.34 -13.69
C TYR A 141 -5.68 -6.05 -14.95
N LYS A 142 -6.98 -5.98 -15.29
CA LYS A 142 -7.52 -6.59 -16.51
C LYS A 142 -6.99 -5.90 -17.77
N ILE A 143 -6.90 -4.58 -17.77
CA ILE A 143 -6.40 -3.79 -18.90
C ILE A 143 -4.89 -4.07 -19.11
N GLU A 144 -4.12 -4.07 -18.03
CA GLU A 144 -2.67 -4.27 -18.08
C GLU A 144 -2.24 -5.72 -18.35
N LYS A 145 -3.16 -6.69 -18.26
CA LYS A 145 -2.87 -8.10 -18.51
C LYS A 145 -2.21 -8.34 -19.86
N TYR A 146 -2.77 -7.78 -20.92
CA TYR A 146 -2.30 -8.01 -22.29
C TYR A 146 -0.95 -7.35 -22.55
N SER A 147 -0.72 -6.17 -22.02
CA SER A 147 0.57 -5.47 -22.14
C SER A 147 1.68 -6.14 -21.31
N THR A 148 1.34 -6.81 -20.21
CA THR A 148 2.29 -7.63 -19.47
C THR A 148 2.66 -8.89 -20.23
N LEU A 149 1.69 -9.55 -20.87
CA LEU A 149 1.94 -10.74 -21.69
C LEU A 149 2.79 -10.42 -22.94
N SER A 150 2.57 -9.28 -23.60
CA SER A 150 3.40 -8.84 -24.72
C SER A 150 4.84 -8.56 -24.29
N ALA A 151 5.05 -7.88 -23.18
CA ALA A 151 6.38 -7.63 -22.63
C ALA A 151 7.17 -8.91 -22.27
N TYR A 152 6.46 -10.00 -21.89
CA TYR A 152 7.08 -11.30 -21.68
C TYR A 152 7.42 -12.03 -22.99
N LYS A 153 6.67 -11.79 -24.09
CA LYS A 153 6.89 -12.40 -25.40
C LYS A 153 8.04 -11.77 -26.18
N GLU A 154 8.24 -10.46 -26.03
CA GLU A 154 9.30 -9.71 -26.74
C GLU A 154 10.72 -10.00 -26.21
N THR A 155 10.84 -10.73 -25.12
CA THR A 155 12.12 -11.02 -24.44
C THR A 155 12.58 -12.47 -24.65
N ASN A 156 11.89 -13.26 -25.48
CA ASN A 156 12.32 -14.57 -25.98
C ASN A 156 12.70 -14.49 -27.44
#